data_94f2f338b1611a8178ae7fd1a33b3cca
#
_entry.id   94f2f338b1611a8178ae7fd1a33b3cca
#
_cell.length_a   1.000
_cell.length_b   1.000
_cell.length_c   1.000
_cell.angle_alpha   90.00
_cell.angle_beta   90.00
_cell.angle_gamma   90.00
#
_symmetry.space_group_name_H-M   'P 1'
#
loop_
_entity.id
_entity.type
_entity.pdbx_description
1 polymer ?
#
loop_
_entity_poly.entity_id
_entity_poly.type
_entity_poly.pdbx_seq_one_letter_code
_entity_poly.pdbx_strand_id
1 'polypeptide(L)'
;MGKSGRRSFLKSGLFGLASFGSVRRATGAKAEEPKESGTPPPFKLGLVTYELAKNWDLETIIKNCEATGFEGVELRTTHRHGVEPSIDRTRRTEVRKRFEDSRVRLVSLGSTCEYHSPDPAVVERNLEETRAFCELARDVGAIGVKVRPNGFPPSVPQEKTLEQIGRALAKCGGMARDLGIEIWLEVHGPGTQLPPNIRRIMDVCNHPAVGICWNSNDTDVVNGSVKEYFELLKPWLRNCHINELWRTLSPWSAASGIPPEMATPGFPAYGKPYPFAELFALLRAAGYNRYTLAEVPESCEPIRFMRYYRALWEQLAA
;
A
#
# COMPACT_ATOMS: atom_id res chain seq x y z
N MET A 1 64.09 -7.88 -27.37
CA MET A 1 64.25 -7.62 -28.81
C MET A 1 62.91 -7.05 -29.27
N GLY A 2 62.72 -5.88 -29.70
CA GLY A 2 63.41 -4.71 -30.24
C GLY A 2 62.29 -3.71 -30.54
N LYS A 3 62.38 -2.53 -29.99
CA LYS A 3 62.62 -1.20 -30.59
C LYS A 3 61.54 -0.79 -31.62
N SER A 4 60.82 0.28 -31.31
CA SER A 4 61.17 1.73 -31.52
C SER A 4 60.54 2.29 -32.78
N GLY A 5 59.97 3.51 -32.69
CA GLY A 5 59.74 4.39 -33.82
C GLY A 5 58.78 5.56 -33.57
N ARG A 6 59.25 6.60 -32.88
CA ARG A 6 58.68 7.96 -32.99
C ARG A 6 58.90 8.52 -34.40
N ARG A 7 57.95 9.28 -34.93
CA ARG A 7 58.27 10.47 -35.77
C ARG A 7 57.14 11.51 -35.72
N SER A 8 57.55 12.66 -35.24
CA SER A 8 56.94 13.98 -35.30
C SER A 8 57.02 14.58 -36.72
N PHE A 9 55.99 15.34 -37.12
CA PHE A 9 56.15 16.39 -38.13
C PHE A 9 55.27 17.59 -37.82
N LEU A 10 55.91 18.72 -37.52
CA LEU A 10 55.38 20.06 -37.51
C LEU A 10 55.43 20.65 -38.93
N LYS A 11 54.44 21.50 -39.27
CA LYS A 11 54.57 22.81 -40.03
C LYS A 11 53.14 23.30 -40.35
N SER A 12 52.66 24.36 -39.74
CA SER A 12 52.80 25.83 -40.10
C SER A 12 51.99 26.27 -41.32
N GLY A 13 51.07 27.25 -41.11
CA GLY A 13 50.49 28.13 -42.12
C GLY A 13 49.11 28.61 -41.76
N LEU A 14 48.86 29.65 -41.21
CA LEU A 14 48.66 31.09 -41.47
C LEU A 14 47.25 31.48 -41.93
N PHE A 15 46.61 32.32 -41.09
CA PHE A 15 45.71 33.43 -41.33
C PHE A 15 44.32 33.20 -42.08
N GLY A 16 43.27 33.50 -41.38
CA GLY A 16 41.97 33.92 -41.89
C GLY A 16 41.15 34.57 -40.79
N LEU A 17 41.20 35.89 -40.72
CA LEU A 17 40.29 36.71 -39.90
C LEU A 17 38.87 36.62 -40.49
N ALA A 18 37.88 36.23 -39.71
CA ALA A 18 36.50 36.47 -40.04
C ALA A 18 35.69 36.77 -38.76
N SER A 19 35.25 37.99 -38.72
CA SER A 19 34.13 38.66 -38.05
C SER A 19 33.45 38.00 -36.84
N PHE A 20 33.54 38.73 -35.73
CA PHE A 20 32.71 38.57 -34.55
C PHE A 20 31.25 38.81 -34.88
N GLY A 21 30.46 37.70 -34.94
CA GLY A 21 29.03 37.75 -34.83
C GLY A 21 28.63 37.70 -33.35
N SER A 22 27.98 38.75 -32.86
CA SER A 22 27.44 38.85 -31.51
C SER A 22 26.43 37.76 -31.27
N VAL A 23 26.76 36.75 -30.46
CA VAL A 23 25.83 35.79 -29.91
C VAL A 23 24.98 36.50 -28.85
N ARG A 24 23.76 36.84 -29.19
CA ARG A 24 22.74 37.26 -28.23
C ARG A 24 22.57 36.12 -27.19
N ARG A 25 22.93 36.41 -25.94
CA ARG A 25 22.56 35.60 -24.79
C ARG A 25 21.05 35.44 -24.77
N ALA A 26 20.56 34.23 -25.02
CA ALA A 26 19.20 33.85 -24.69
C ALA A 26 19.04 33.99 -23.18
N THR A 27 18.22 34.95 -22.78
CA THR A 27 17.75 35.08 -21.38
C THR A 27 17.09 33.78 -20.98
N GLY A 28 17.65 33.15 -19.95
CA GLY A 28 17.13 31.91 -19.40
C GLY A 28 15.64 32.02 -19.06
N ALA A 29 14.85 31.21 -19.70
CA ALA A 29 13.52 30.92 -19.21
C ALA A 29 13.71 30.31 -17.82
N LYS A 30 13.25 31.01 -16.78
CA LYS A 30 13.05 30.42 -15.46
C LYS A 30 12.09 29.24 -15.69
N ALA A 31 12.52 28.05 -15.33
CA ALA A 31 11.61 26.93 -15.16
C ALA A 31 10.53 27.41 -14.19
N GLU A 32 9.27 27.46 -14.64
CA GLU A 32 8.14 27.66 -13.75
C GLU A 32 8.17 26.51 -12.75
N GLU A 33 8.31 26.85 -11.47
CA GLU A 33 8.05 25.91 -10.39
C GLU A 33 6.61 25.41 -10.56
N PRO A 34 6.38 24.09 -10.40
CA PRO A 34 5.03 23.55 -10.50
C PRO A 34 4.16 24.29 -9.46
N LYS A 35 3.11 24.93 -9.96
CA LYS A 35 2.11 25.56 -9.10
C LYS A 35 1.52 24.49 -8.20
N GLU A 36 1.82 24.54 -6.92
CA GLU A 36 1.02 23.91 -5.88
C GLU A 36 -0.39 24.51 -5.93
N SER A 37 -1.26 23.94 -6.75
CA SER A 37 -2.66 24.32 -6.86
C SER A 37 -3.55 23.11 -6.65
N GLY A 38 -3.76 22.74 -5.43
CA GLY A 38 -4.74 21.75 -5.05
C GLY A 38 -4.90 21.71 -3.54
N THR A 39 -6.13 21.74 -3.08
CA THR A 39 -6.44 21.36 -1.69
C THR A 39 -5.83 19.98 -1.44
N PRO A 40 -5.06 19.77 -0.36
CA PRO A 40 -4.47 18.47 -0.10
C PRO A 40 -5.55 17.39 -0.09
N PRO A 41 -5.25 16.18 -0.56
CA PRO A 41 -6.24 15.11 -0.60
C PRO A 41 -6.78 14.83 0.80
N PRO A 42 -8.07 14.49 0.95
CA PRO A 42 -8.67 14.25 2.26
C PRO A 42 -8.16 12.98 2.94
N PHE A 43 -7.45 12.12 2.21
CA PHE A 43 -6.88 10.86 2.70
C PHE A 43 -5.35 10.88 2.61
N LYS A 44 -4.71 9.98 3.34
CA LYS A 44 -3.27 9.97 3.57
C LYS A 44 -2.60 8.76 2.95
N LEU A 45 -1.34 8.92 2.57
CA LEU A 45 -0.49 7.82 2.11
C LEU A 45 0.16 7.10 3.29
N GLY A 46 0.11 5.78 3.28
CA GLY A 46 0.84 4.93 4.22
C GLY A 46 1.47 3.72 3.54
N LEU A 47 2.10 2.87 4.33
CA LEU A 47 2.83 1.67 3.92
C LEU A 47 2.25 0.44 4.61
N VAL A 48 2.08 -0.67 3.89
CA VAL A 48 2.02 -2.02 4.47
C VAL A 48 3.43 -2.58 4.48
N THR A 49 3.89 -3.16 5.57
CA THR A 49 5.26 -3.70 5.65
C THR A 49 5.49 -4.90 4.72
N TYR A 50 4.46 -5.43 4.08
CA TYR A 50 4.43 -6.55 3.13
C TYR A 50 5.82 -6.99 2.61
N GLU A 51 6.10 -6.94 1.29
CA GLU A 51 7.42 -7.37 0.79
C GLU A 51 8.50 -6.30 0.95
N LEU A 52 8.16 -5.02 0.74
CA LEU A 52 9.15 -3.92 0.75
C LEU A 52 9.85 -3.78 2.11
N ALA A 53 9.11 -3.87 3.18
CA ALA A 53 9.60 -3.57 4.53
C ALA A 53 9.62 -4.78 5.48
N LYS A 54 9.41 -6.01 4.95
CA LYS A 54 9.37 -7.24 5.79
C LYS A 54 10.62 -7.45 6.62
N ASN A 55 11.77 -6.99 6.11
CA ASN A 55 13.08 -7.16 6.72
C ASN A 55 13.55 -5.91 7.49
N TRP A 56 12.69 -4.89 7.67
CA TRP A 56 13.03 -3.68 8.42
C TRP A 56 12.60 -3.80 9.88
N ASP A 57 13.45 -3.31 10.78
CA ASP A 57 13.07 -3.07 12.16
C ASP A 57 12.17 -1.82 12.26
N LEU A 58 11.59 -1.61 13.43
CA LEU A 58 10.63 -0.54 13.67
C LEU A 58 11.22 0.86 13.41
N GLU A 59 12.47 1.07 13.81
CA GLU A 59 13.16 2.35 13.62
C GLU A 59 13.39 2.65 12.14
N THR A 60 13.83 1.66 11.38
CA THR A 60 14.01 1.77 9.92
C THR A 60 12.69 2.04 9.21
N ILE A 61 11.59 1.39 9.63
CA ILE A 61 10.26 1.64 9.07
C ILE A 61 9.86 3.11 9.28
N ILE A 62 9.92 3.61 10.51
CA ILE A 62 9.54 4.98 10.84
C ILE A 62 10.41 5.97 10.08
N LYS A 63 11.73 5.83 10.15
CA LYS A 63 12.70 6.69 9.46
C LYS A 63 12.44 6.76 7.94
N ASN A 64 12.21 5.62 7.30
CA ASN A 64 12.00 5.57 5.85
C ASN A 64 10.65 6.19 5.46
N CYS A 65 9.60 5.95 6.24
CA CYS A 65 8.31 6.60 6.04
C CYS A 65 8.43 8.13 6.17
N GLU A 66 9.10 8.63 7.20
CA GLU A 66 9.32 10.08 7.39
C GLU A 66 10.14 10.70 6.24
N ALA A 67 11.22 10.03 5.82
CA ALA A 67 12.11 10.50 4.76
C ALA A 67 11.45 10.54 3.37
N THR A 68 10.35 9.82 3.20
CA THR A 68 9.62 9.69 1.93
C THR A 68 8.20 10.25 1.98
N GLY A 69 7.77 10.76 3.16
CA GLY A 69 6.47 11.38 3.35
C GLY A 69 5.29 10.40 3.41
N PHE A 70 5.54 9.17 3.80
CA PHE A 70 4.46 8.24 4.16
C PHE A 70 4.02 8.54 5.59
N GLU A 71 2.72 8.78 5.77
CA GLU A 71 2.17 9.28 7.02
C GLU A 71 1.63 8.19 7.95
N GLY A 72 1.55 6.97 7.48
CA GLY A 72 1.05 5.84 8.25
C GLY A 72 1.67 4.52 7.87
N VAL A 73 1.51 3.52 8.76
CA VAL A 73 1.99 2.16 8.49
C VAL A 73 1.04 1.11 9.05
N GLU A 74 0.86 0.03 8.31
CA GLU A 74 0.35 -1.25 8.78
C GLU A 74 1.53 -2.18 9.04
N LEU A 75 1.66 -2.68 10.27
CA LEU A 75 2.64 -3.67 10.64
C LEU A 75 2.07 -5.07 10.43
N ARG A 76 2.56 -5.78 9.42
CA ARG A 76 2.13 -7.15 9.15
C ARG A 76 2.86 -8.14 10.06
N THR A 77 2.14 -9.12 10.58
CA THR A 77 2.68 -10.17 11.45
C THR A 77 3.85 -10.94 10.82
N THR A 78 4.70 -11.51 11.65
CA THR A 78 5.88 -12.34 11.30
C THR A 78 7.00 -11.61 10.59
N HIS A 79 6.98 -10.29 10.58
CA HIS A 79 8.03 -9.46 10.02
C HIS A 79 9.07 -9.03 11.06
N ARG A 80 10.23 -8.58 10.60
CA ARG A 80 11.40 -8.28 11.43
C ARG A 80 11.17 -7.20 12.50
N HIS A 81 10.18 -6.32 12.35
CA HIS A 81 9.83 -5.33 13.36
C HIS A 81 9.46 -5.96 14.72
N GLY A 82 9.02 -7.24 14.73
CA GLY A 82 8.75 -8.02 15.92
C GLY A 82 7.62 -7.51 16.81
N VAL A 83 6.68 -6.73 16.27
CA VAL A 83 5.49 -6.25 16.99
C VAL A 83 4.39 -7.32 16.84
N GLU A 84 4.34 -8.22 17.84
CA GLU A 84 3.47 -9.40 17.82
C GLU A 84 2.67 -9.49 19.14
N PRO A 85 1.55 -10.25 19.19
CA PRO A 85 0.78 -10.41 20.42
C PRO A 85 1.58 -10.91 21.63
N SER A 86 2.67 -11.63 21.38
CA SER A 86 3.53 -12.22 22.42
C SER A 86 4.46 -11.23 23.10
N ILE A 87 4.62 -9.99 22.61
CA ILE A 87 5.50 -9.01 23.27
C ILE A 87 4.91 -8.54 24.58
N ASP A 88 5.78 -8.29 25.56
CA ASP A 88 5.40 -7.87 26.89
C ASP A 88 4.90 -6.41 26.94
N ARG A 89 4.35 -6.03 28.10
CA ARG A 89 3.79 -4.69 28.29
C ARG A 89 4.82 -3.57 28.11
N THR A 90 6.06 -3.79 28.53
CA THR A 90 7.14 -2.81 28.39
C THR A 90 7.40 -2.54 26.93
N ARG A 91 7.54 -3.60 26.13
CA ARG A 91 7.76 -3.47 24.69
C ARG A 91 6.57 -2.83 23.97
N ARG A 92 5.32 -3.14 24.34
CA ARG A 92 4.12 -2.47 23.81
C ARG A 92 4.17 -0.96 24.06
N THR A 93 4.55 -0.54 25.27
CA THR A 93 4.71 0.88 25.62
C THR A 93 5.80 1.56 24.80
N GLU A 94 6.95 0.89 24.60
CA GLU A 94 8.02 1.42 23.74
C GLU A 94 7.59 1.58 22.29
N VAL A 95 6.88 0.58 21.71
CA VAL A 95 6.34 0.66 20.35
C VAL A 95 5.41 1.85 20.22
N ARG A 96 4.46 2.00 21.14
CA ARG A 96 3.53 3.12 21.18
C ARG A 96 4.26 4.45 21.19
N LYS A 97 5.21 4.60 22.12
CA LYS A 97 5.98 5.83 22.27
C LYS A 97 6.77 6.19 21.00
N ARG A 98 7.37 5.21 20.31
CA ARG A 98 8.10 5.46 19.06
C ARG A 98 7.22 6.05 17.98
N PHE A 99 5.98 5.60 17.85
CA PHE A 99 5.02 6.18 16.91
C PHE A 99 4.51 7.56 17.39
N GLU A 100 4.26 7.74 18.67
CA GLU A 100 3.86 9.02 19.25
C GLU A 100 4.95 10.10 19.11
N ASP A 101 6.23 9.72 19.18
CA ASP A 101 7.38 10.61 19.00
C ASP A 101 7.71 10.88 17.51
N SER A 102 6.98 10.27 16.57
CA SER A 102 7.20 10.38 15.12
C SER A 102 6.03 11.07 14.42
N ARG A 103 6.23 11.40 13.14
CA ARG A 103 5.14 11.88 12.27
C ARG A 103 4.37 10.74 11.58
N VAL A 104 4.75 9.50 11.84
CA VAL A 104 4.14 8.32 11.23
C VAL A 104 3.11 7.71 12.17
N ARG A 105 1.88 7.58 11.72
CA ARG A 105 0.82 6.92 12.50
C ARG A 105 0.91 5.40 12.35
N LEU A 106 0.86 4.65 13.45
CA LEU A 106 0.54 3.22 13.40
C LEU A 106 -0.95 3.08 13.08
N VAL A 107 -1.24 2.69 11.83
CA VAL A 107 -2.61 2.61 11.31
C VAL A 107 -3.25 1.31 11.76
N SER A 108 -2.57 0.18 11.54
CA SER A 108 -3.13 -1.15 11.80
C SER A 108 -2.07 -2.20 12.05
N LEU A 109 -2.53 -3.32 12.57
CA LEU A 109 -1.80 -4.58 12.61
C LEU A 109 -2.39 -5.52 11.55
N GLY A 110 -1.56 -5.98 10.63
CA GLY A 110 -1.95 -6.92 9.58
C GLY A 110 -1.79 -8.36 10.05
N SER A 111 -2.86 -8.97 10.56
CA SER A 111 -2.85 -10.38 10.97
C SER A 111 -3.04 -11.35 9.80
N THR A 112 -2.86 -12.64 10.09
CA THR A 112 -3.20 -13.75 9.19
C THR A 112 -4.44 -14.51 9.65
N CYS A 113 -5.24 -13.93 10.54
CA CYS A 113 -6.45 -14.55 11.05
C CYS A 113 -7.49 -14.76 9.94
N GLU A 114 -8.05 -15.98 9.88
CA GLU A 114 -8.95 -16.46 8.84
C GLU A 114 -10.08 -17.33 9.45
N TYR A 115 -11.28 -17.28 8.88
CA TYR A 115 -12.45 -17.93 9.51
C TYR A 115 -13.19 -18.88 8.58
N HIS A 116 -12.59 -19.25 7.44
CA HIS A 116 -13.18 -20.10 6.40
C HIS A 116 -13.02 -21.60 6.65
N SER A 117 -12.19 -22.00 7.62
CA SER A 117 -11.88 -23.43 7.86
C SER A 117 -13.15 -24.23 8.20
N PRO A 118 -13.30 -25.44 7.64
CA PRO A 118 -14.39 -26.36 8.02
C PRO A 118 -14.19 -26.95 9.43
N ASP A 119 -12.98 -26.86 10.00
CA ASP A 119 -12.69 -27.30 11.37
C ASP A 119 -13.00 -26.16 12.37
N PRO A 120 -14.01 -26.33 13.26
CA PRO A 120 -14.36 -25.32 14.24
C PRO A 120 -13.22 -24.95 15.19
N ALA A 121 -12.30 -25.88 15.49
CA ALA A 121 -11.18 -25.62 16.37
C ALA A 121 -10.16 -24.66 15.71
N VAL A 122 -10.03 -24.70 14.38
CA VAL A 122 -9.22 -23.72 13.63
C VAL A 122 -9.85 -22.33 13.69
N VAL A 123 -11.18 -22.27 13.52
CA VAL A 123 -11.90 -20.99 13.61
C VAL A 123 -11.77 -20.38 15.01
N GLU A 124 -11.92 -21.18 16.07
CA GLU A 124 -11.81 -20.70 17.45
C GLU A 124 -10.41 -20.19 17.75
N ARG A 125 -9.34 -20.91 17.35
CA ARG A 125 -7.96 -20.40 17.48
C ARG A 125 -7.77 -19.05 16.79
N ASN A 126 -8.32 -18.86 15.60
CA ASN A 126 -8.24 -17.58 14.89
C ASN A 126 -9.04 -16.46 15.59
N LEU A 127 -10.15 -16.79 16.26
CA LEU A 127 -10.90 -15.82 17.09
C LEU A 127 -10.07 -15.40 18.32
N GLU A 128 -9.43 -16.35 19.00
CA GLU A 128 -8.54 -16.07 20.13
C GLU A 128 -7.32 -15.24 19.70
N GLU A 129 -6.70 -15.58 18.58
CA GLU A 129 -5.58 -14.81 18.03
C GLU A 129 -6.01 -13.40 17.63
N THR A 130 -7.20 -13.24 17.03
CA THR A 130 -7.75 -11.93 16.71
C THR A 130 -7.95 -11.08 17.98
N ARG A 131 -8.43 -11.67 19.07
CA ARG A 131 -8.52 -10.99 20.37
C ARG A 131 -7.16 -10.48 20.82
N ALA A 132 -6.13 -11.34 20.76
CA ALA A 132 -4.77 -10.98 21.17
C ALA A 132 -4.20 -9.83 20.29
N PHE A 133 -4.49 -9.83 18.98
CA PHE A 133 -4.16 -8.70 18.10
C PHE A 133 -4.92 -7.42 18.45
N CYS A 134 -6.19 -7.50 18.84
CA CYS A 134 -6.96 -6.32 19.26
C CYS A 134 -6.39 -5.71 20.55
N GLU A 135 -6.00 -6.55 21.52
CA GLU A 135 -5.33 -6.11 22.75
C GLU A 135 -3.98 -5.45 22.45
N LEU A 136 -3.17 -6.07 21.59
CA LEU A 136 -1.93 -5.47 21.11
C LEU A 136 -2.20 -4.13 20.41
N ALA A 137 -3.16 -4.06 19.49
CA ALA A 137 -3.49 -2.84 18.74
C ALA A 137 -3.86 -1.69 19.68
N ARG A 138 -4.70 -1.94 20.69
CA ARG A 138 -5.03 -0.97 21.75
C ARG A 138 -3.76 -0.49 22.47
N ASP A 139 -2.91 -1.40 22.88
CA ASP A 139 -1.74 -1.10 23.73
C ASP A 139 -0.67 -0.32 22.95
N VAL A 140 -0.47 -0.63 21.65
CA VAL A 140 0.49 0.08 20.79
C VAL A 140 -0.11 1.30 20.09
N GLY A 141 -1.41 1.56 20.25
CA GLY A 141 -2.08 2.73 19.71
C GLY A 141 -2.47 2.64 18.23
N ALA A 142 -2.63 1.44 17.68
CA ALA A 142 -3.17 1.23 16.33
C ALA A 142 -4.69 1.49 16.30
N ILE A 143 -5.23 1.75 15.09
CA ILE A 143 -6.66 2.02 14.90
C ILE A 143 -7.43 0.71 14.70
N GLY A 144 -6.84 -0.24 14.00
CA GLY A 144 -7.52 -1.48 13.62
C GLY A 144 -6.62 -2.68 13.46
N VAL A 145 -7.27 -3.83 13.28
CA VAL A 145 -6.66 -5.12 12.96
C VAL A 145 -7.22 -5.60 11.63
N LYS A 146 -6.36 -5.88 10.67
CA LYS A 146 -6.71 -6.45 9.39
C LYS A 146 -6.77 -7.98 9.50
N VAL A 147 -7.84 -8.58 8.96
CA VAL A 147 -8.09 -10.03 8.90
C VAL A 147 -8.48 -10.42 7.47
N ARG A 148 -8.46 -11.72 7.14
CA ARG A 148 -8.69 -12.19 5.77
C ARG A 148 -9.83 -13.22 5.69
N PRO A 149 -10.61 -13.26 4.57
CA PRO A 149 -11.56 -14.33 4.33
C PRO A 149 -10.90 -15.60 3.73
N ASN A 150 -9.95 -15.41 2.87
CA ASN A 150 -8.92 -16.30 2.30
C ASN A 150 -9.38 -17.58 1.55
N GLY A 151 -10.59 -17.65 1.03
CA GLY A 151 -11.03 -18.70 0.09
C GLY A 151 -12.16 -19.60 0.56
N PHE A 152 -12.46 -20.59 -0.26
CA PHE A 152 -13.54 -21.56 -0.04
C PHE A 152 -12.99 -22.98 0.12
N PRO A 153 -13.27 -23.67 1.24
CA PRO A 153 -12.97 -25.09 1.37
C PRO A 153 -13.79 -25.91 0.35
N PRO A 154 -13.17 -26.82 -0.41
CA PRO A 154 -13.88 -27.61 -1.43
C PRO A 154 -15.02 -28.46 -0.88
N SER A 155 -14.95 -28.83 0.41
CA SER A 155 -15.93 -29.70 1.08
C SER A 155 -17.15 -28.96 1.63
N VAL A 156 -17.18 -27.62 1.55
CA VAL A 156 -18.25 -26.81 2.14
C VAL A 156 -18.91 -25.94 1.06
N PRO A 157 -20.25 -25.89 0.98
CA PRO A 157 -20.93 -24.95 0.10
C PRO A 157 -20.47 -23.51 0.36
N GLN A 158 -20.20 -22.73 -0.71
CA GLN A 158 -19.68 -21.37 -0.61
C GLN A 158 -20.54 -20.48 0.31
N GLU A 159 -21.86 -20.54 0.17
CA GLU A 159 -22.77 -19.76 1.01
C GLU A 159 -22.59 -20.04 2.51
N LYS A 160 -22.36 -21.30 2.88
CA LYS A 160 -22.08 -21.68 4.27
C LYS A 160 -20.77 -21.11 4.79
N THR A 161 -19.76 -21.06 3.93
CA THR A 161 -18.47 -20.43 4.25
C THR A 161 -18.62 -18.92 4.45
N LEU A 162 -19.37 -18.24 3.57
CA LEU A 162 -19.63 -16.80 3.70
C LEU A 162 -20.38 -16.48 4.99
N GLU A 163 -21.43 -17.27 5.33
CA GLU A 163 -22.14 -17.13 6.60
C GLU A 163 -21.24 -17.36 7.82
N GLN A 164 -20.38 -18.38 7.77
CA GLN A 164 -19.43 -18.68 8.86
C GLN A 164 -18.46 -17.52 9.09
N ILE A 165 -17.85 -16.99 8.01
CA ILE A 165 -16.94 -15.85 8.08
C ILE A 165 -17.68 -14.63 8.67
N GLY A 166 -18.87 -14.31 8.18
CA GLY A 166 -19.65 -13.19 8.68
C GLY A 166 -19.98 -13.30 10.18
N ARG A 167 -20.39 -14.49 10.66
CA ARG A 167 -20.66 -14.74 12.08
C ARG A 167 -19.39 -14.64 12.94
N ALA A 168 -18.26 -15.13 12.44
CA ALA A 168 -16.97 -15.00 13.13
C ALA A 168 -16.56 -13.53 13.24
N LEU A 169 -16.69 -12.75 12.16
CA LEU A 169 -16.42 -11.31 12.16
C LEU A 169 -17.32 -10.54 13.14
N ALA A 170 -18.59 -10.93 13.31
CA ALA A 170 -19.48 -10.32 14.30
C ALA A 170 -18.93 -10.52 15.74
N LYS A 171 -18.40 -11.70 16.04
CA LYS A 171 -17.73 -11.97 17.34
C LYS A 171 -16.45 -11.11 17.47
N CYS A 172 -15.62 -11.05 16.43
CA CYS A 172 -14.44 -10.19 16.41
C CYS A 172 -14.81 -8.72 16.62
N GLY A 173 -15.89 -8.26 15.99
CA GLY A 173 -16.40 -6.90 16.15
C GLY A 173 -16.80 -6.57 17.57
N GLY A 174 -17.46 -7.50 18.29
CA GLY A 174 -17.76 -7.34 19.70
C GLY A 174 -16.51 -7.14 20.55
N MET A 175 -15.51 -8.02 20.38
CA MET A 175 -14.24 -7.93 21.09
C MET A 175 -13.48 -6.63 20.79
N ALA A 176 -13.44 -6.23 19.53
CA ALA A 176 -12.74 -5.03 19.09
C ALA A 176 -13.39 -3.75 19.61
N ARG A 177 -14.74 -3.66 19.57
CA ARG A 177 -15.51 -2.53 20.09
C ARG A 177 -15.19 -2.27 21.56
N ASP A 178 -15.14 -3.31 22.39
CA ASP A 178 -14.88 -3.19 23.83
C ASP A 178 -13.47 -2.69 24.14
N LEU A 179 -12.55 -2.81 23.17
CA LEU A 179 -11.17 -2.29 23.20
C LEU A 179 -10.99 -0.95 22.46
N GLY A 180 -12.03 -0.42 21.83
CA GLY A 180 -11.94 0.79 20.99
C GLY A 180 -11.17 0.57 19.69
N ILE A 181 -11.15 -0.65 19.16
CA ILE A 181 -10.44 -1.08 17.95
C ILE A 181 -11.44 -1.45 16.86
N GLU A 182 -11.06 -1.29 15.61
CA GLU A 182 -11.83 -1.77 14.45
C GLU A 182 -11.25 -3.08 13.90
N ILE A 183 -12.10 -3.91 13.29
CA ILE A 183 -11.70 -5.06 12.47
C ILE A 183 -11.90 -4.70 11.01
N TRP A 184 -10.90 -4.97 10.18
CA TRP A 184 -10.98 -4.71 8.74
C TRP A 184 -10.80 -6.00 7.95
N LEU A 185 -11.89 -6.45 7.32
CA LEU A 185 -11.86 -7.59 6.42
C LEU A 185 -11.21 -7.16 5.10
N GLU A 186 -10.05 -7.72 4.81
CA GLU A 186 -9.39 -7.50 3.53
C GLU A 186 -10.18 -8.14 2.38
N VAL A 187 -10.38 -7.42 1.30
CA VAL A 187 -10.96 -7.95 0.06
C VAL A 187 -9.95 -8.86 -0.61
N HIS A 188 -9.86 -10.10 -0.15
CA HIS A 188 -8.76 -11.02 -0.46
C HIS A 188 -9.23 -12.47 -0.58
N GLY A 189 -8.39 -13.30 -1.25
CA GLY A 189 -8.52 -14.75 -1.32
C GLY A 189 -9.32 -15.27 -2.51
N PRO A 190 -8.97 -16.47 -3.01
CA PRO A 190 -9.62 -17.06 -4.19
C PRO A 190 -11.13 -17.17 -4.04
N GLY A 191 -11.88 -16.50 -4.88
CA GLY A 191 -13.34 -16.44 -4.86
C GLY A 191 -13.94 -15.59 -3.75
N THR A 192 -13.41 -15.60 -2.54
CA THR A 192 -13.89 -14.74 -1.44
C THR A 192 -13.65 -13.26 -1.68
N GLN A 193 -12.61 -12.89 -2.43
CA GLN A 193 -12.33 -11.50 -2.81
C GLN A 193 -13.36 -10.89 -3.77
N LEU A 194 -14.26 -11.68 -4.37
CA LEU A 194 -15.31 -11.13 -5.23
C LEU A 194 -16.19 -10.18 -4.42
N PRO A 195 -16.37 -8.92 -4.83
CA PRO A 195 -17.11 -7.93 -4.05
C PRO A 195 -18.54 -8.36 -3.66
N PRO A 196 -19.33 -9.07 -4.46
CA PRO A 196 -20.60 -9.64 -4.02
C PRO A 196 -20.47 -10.61 -2.84
N ASN A 197 -19.40 -11.40 -2.78
CA ASN A 197 -19.14 -12.31 -1.67
C ASN A 197 -18.72 -11.56 -0.41
N ILE A 198 -17.87 -10.55 -0.53
CA ILE A 198 -17.54 -9.63 0.57
C ILE A 198 -18.80 -8.94 1.09
N ARG A 199 -19.66 -8.44 0.20
CA ARG A 199 -20.96 -7.86 0.57
C ARG A 199 -21.78 -8.86 1.40
N ARG A 200 -21.90 -10.10 0.96
CA ARG A 200 -22.62 -11.15 1.67
C ARG A 200 -22.04 -11.41 3.07
N ILE A 201 -20.72 -11.47 3.19
CA ILE A 201 -20.05 -11.60 4.49
C ILE A 201 -20.41 -10.43 5.42
N MET A 202 -20.35 -9.20 4.90
CA MET A 202 -20.60 -7.99 5.69
C MET A 202 -22.07 -7.86 6.10
N ASP A 203 -23.02 -8.27 5.26
CA ASP A 203 -24.45 -8.31 5.61
C ASP A 203 -24.71 -9.30 6.75
N VAL A 204 -24.05 -10.46 6.76
CA VAL A 204 -24.14 -11.43 7.86
C VAL A 204 -23.47 -10.91 9.13
N CYS A 205 -22.30 -10.26 8.98
CA CYS A 205 -21.55 -9.71 10.11
C CYS A 205 -22.34 -8.61 10.83
N ASN A 206 -22.87 -7.65 10.10
CA ASN A 206 -23.70 -6.54 10.57
C ASN A 206 -23.24 -5.93 11.90
N HIS A 207 -21.93 -5.62 12.02
CA HIS A 207 -21.36 -5.09 13.25
C HIS A 207 -20.63 -3.76 13.02
N PRO A 208 -20.90 -2.69 13.80
CA PRO A 208 -20.36 -1.33 13.52
C PRO A 208 -18.84 -1.21 13.67
N ALA A 209 -18.20 -2.05 14.49
CA ALA A 209 -16.75 -2.08 14.63
C ALA A 209 -16.04 -2.92 13.54
N VAL A 210 -16.78 -3.46 12.57
CA VAL A 210 -16.22 -4.21 11.45
C VAL A 210 -16.42 -3.44 10.15
N GLY A 211 -15.35 -3.26 9.42
CA GLY A 211 -15.37 -2.68 8.08
C GLY A 211 -14.54 -3.51 7.12
N ILE A 212 -14.31 -2.98 5.93
CA ILE A 212 -13.45 -3.61 4.92
C ILE A 212 -12.15 -2.83 4.75
N CYS A 213 -11.11 -3.56 4.39
CA CYS A 213 -9.91 -3.06 3.74
C CYS A 213 -10.05 -3.35 2.24
N TRP A 214 -10.30 -2.31 1.43
CA TRP A 214 -10.26 -2.44 -0.02
C TRP A 214 -8.88 -2.92 -0.43
N ASN A 215 -8.82 -3.88 -1.35
CA ASN A 215 -7.56 -4.31 -1.96
C ASN A 215 -7.71 -4.18 -3.47
N SER A 216 -6.73 -3.64 -4.17
CA SER A 216 -6.84 -3.36 -5.61
C SER A 216 -6.66 -4.64 -6.46
N ASN A 217 -7.69 -5.46 -6.50
CA ASN A 217 -7.74 -6.74 -7.22
C ASN A 217 -8.29 -6.57 -8.65
N ASP A 218 -7.85 -7.41 -9.58
CA ASP A 218 -8.44 -7.44 -10.93
C ASP A 218 -9.93 -7.81 -10.91
N THR A 219 -10.38 -8.49 -9.86
CA THR A 219 -11.79 -8.87 -9.63
C THR A 219 -12.69 -7.71 -9.23
N ASP A 220 -12.12 -6.55 -8.90
CA ASP A 220 -12.88 -5.33 -8.60
C ASP A 220 -13.33 -4.61 -9.87
N VAL A 221 -12.77 -5.01 -11.03
CA VAL A 221 -12.95 -4.29 -12.29
C VAL A 221 -14.05 -4.94 -13.15
N VAL A 222 -15.11 -4.19 -13.43
CA VAL A 222 -16.19 -4.57 -14.33
C VAL A 222 -16.18 -3.64 -15.52
N ASN A 223 -15.98 -4.18 -16.72
CA ASN A 223 -15.93 -3.39 -17.96
C ASN A 223 -14.95 -2.20 -17.91
N GLY A 224 -13.81 -2.38 -17.24
CA GLY A 224 -12.78 -1.35 -17.09
C GLY A 224 -13.02 -0.32 -15.98
N SER A 225 -14.04 -0.49 -15.15
CA SER A 225 -14.43 0.41 -14.06
C SER A 225 -14.52 -0.32 -12.73
N VAL A 226 -14.16 0.35 -11.62
CA VAL A 226 -14.35 -0.15 -10.25
C VAL A 226 -15.61 0.41 -9.59
N LYS A 227 -16.32 1.30 -10.26
CA LYS A 227 -17.44 2.07 -9.68
C LYS A 227 -18.54 1.19 -9.12
N GLU A 228 -18.98 0.16 -9.87
CA GLU A 228 -20.07 -0.74 -9.42
C GLU A 228 -19.74 -1.39 -8.08
N TYR A 229 -18.56 -1.98 -7.97
CA TYR A 229 -18.15 -2.69 -6.77
C TYR A 229 -17.68 -1.75 -5.65
N PHE A 230 -17.16 -0.58 -5.98
CA PHE A 230 -16.90 0.45 -4.99
C PHE A 230 -18.20 0.90 -4.31
N GLU A 231 -19.26 1.22 -5.07
CA GLU A 231 -20.56 1.60 -4.51
C GLU A 231 -21.18 0.47 -3.68
N LEU A 232 -20.99 -0.79 -4.09
CA LEU A 232 -21.46 -1.95 -3.35
C LEU A 232 -20.83 -2.06 -1.96
N LEU A 233 -19.52 -1.79 -1.83
CA LEU A 233 -18.73 -1.99 -0.60
C LEU A 233 -18.48 -0.72 0.19
N LYS A 234 -18.69 0.46 -0.39
CA LYS A 234 -18.46 1.78 0.22
C LYS A 234 -19.01 1.92 1.66
N PRO A 235 -20.19 1.39 2.04
CA PRO A 235 -20.71 1.56 3.40
C PRO A 235 -19.79 1.03 4.50
N TRP A 236 -18.96 0.04 4.19
CA TRP A 236 -18.05 -0.59 5.15
C TRP A 236 -16.59 -0.16 4.99
N LEU A 237 -16.28 0.73 4.05
CA LEU A 237 -14.90 1.11 3.76
C LEU A 237 -14.21 1.76 4.96
N ARG A 238 -13.09 1.18 5.41
CA ARG A 238 -12.29 1.67 6.54
C ARG A 238 -10.82 1.84 6.22
N ASN A 239 -10.28 1.04 5.32
CA ASN A 239 -8.89 1.06 4.91
C ASN A 239 -8.76 0.68 3.43
N CYS A 240 -7.64 1.01 2.81
CA CYS A 240 -7.34 0.64 1.44
C CYS A 240 -5.90 0.14 1.35
N HIS A 241 -5.70 -1.06 0.83
CA HIS A 241 -4.42 -1.50 0.29
C HIS A 241 -4.38 -1.14 -1.19
N ILE A 242 -3.40 -0.34 -1.55
CA ILE A 242 -3.18 0.09 -2.92
C ILE A 242 -1.89 -0.58 -3.39
N ASN A 243 -2.02 -1.49 -4.33
CA ASN A 243 -0.90 -2.27 -4.79
C ASN A 243 -0.04 -1.46 -5.79
N GLU A 244 0.02 -1.87 -6.99
CA GLU A 244 0.94 -1.35 -8.01
C GLU A 244 0.36 -0.13 -8.73
N LEU A 245 0.49 1.06 -8.18
CA LEU A 245 -0.02 2.30 -8.79
C LEU A 245 0.45 2.51 -10.23
N TRP A 246 1.62 1.98 -10.61
CA TRP A 246 2.12 2.05 -12.00
C TRP A 246 1.25 1.25 -13.00
N ARG A 247 0.33 0.40 -12.56
CA ARG A 247 -0.67 -0.24 -13.42
C ARG A 247 -1.69 0.75 -14.00
N THR A 248 -1.76 1.98 -13.50
CA THR A 248 -2.51 3.08 -14.11
C THR A 248 -1.88 3.46 -15.45
N LEU A 249 -0.58 3.28 -15.56
CA LEU A 249 0.17 3.65 -16.72
C LEU A 249 -0.02 2.56 -17.76
N SER A 250 -0.47 2.93 -18.96
CA SER A 250 -0.50 2.01 -20.09
C SER A 250 0.87 1.33 -20.20
N PRO A 251 0.94 0.01 -20.49
CA PRO A 251 2.22 -0.68 -20.69
C PRO A 251 3.15 0.02 -21.67
N TRP A 252 2.61 0.93 -22.48
CA TRP A 252 3.30 1.69 -23.52
C TRP A 252 3.63 3.12 -23.15
N SER A 253 3.34 3.55 -21.94
CA SER A 253 3.85 4.84 -21.54
C SER A 253 5.35 4.74 -21.21
N ALA A 254 6.16 4.37 -22.21
CA ALA A 254 7.60 4.67 -22.21
C ALA A 254 7.86 6.16 -21.88
N ALA A 255 6.84 6.99 -22.04
CA ALA A 255 6.76 8.38 -21.58
C ALA A 255 6.66 8.53 -20.06
N SER A 256 6.33 7.49 -19.28
CA SER A 256 6.20 7.57 -17.83
C SER A 256 7.53 7.62 -17.08
N GLY A 257 8.64 7.39 -17.79
CA GLY A 257 9.98 7.46 -17.18
C GLY A 257 10.27 6.43 -16.09
N ILE A 258 9.46 5.33 -16.01
CA ILE A 258 9.82 4.19 -15.14
C ILE A 258 10.96 3.45 -15.80
N PRO A 259 12.17 3.48 -15.26
CA PRO A 259 13.25 2.69 -15.80
C PRO A 259 12.89 1.19 -15.65
N PRO A 260 13.11 0.36 -16.68
CA PRO A 260 12.92 -1.09 -16.59
C PRO A 260 13.65 -1.74 -15.40
N GLU A 261 14.77 -1.14 -14.99
CA GLU A 261 15.57 -1.56 -13.84
C GLU A 261 14.90 -1.32 -12.47
N MET A 262 13.82 -0.57 -12.41
CA MET A 262 12.98 -0.45 -11.20
C MET A 262 11.93 -1.58 -11.12
N ALA A 263 11.72 -2.31 -12.20
CA ALA A 263 10.96 -3.53 -12.16
C ALA A 263 11.79 -4.62 -11.46
N THR A 264 11.31 -5.14 -10.34
CA THR A 264 11.98 -6.24 -9.63
C THR A 264 12.01 -7.46 -10.53
N PRO A 265 13.14 -8.19 -10.67
CA PRO A 265 13.18 -9.45 -11.41
C PRO A 265 12.11 -10.41 -10.89
N GLY A 266 11.27 -10.93 -11.78
CA GLY A 266 10.16 -11.82 -11.42
C GLY A 266 8.84 -11.10 -11.18
N PHE A 267 8.81 -9.78 -11.20
CA PHE A 267 7.57 -9.01 -11.22
C PHE A 267 6.95 -9.13 -12.62
N PRO A 268 5.67 -9.53 -12.72
CA PRO A 268 4.98 -9.36 -13.99
C PRO A 268 4.92 -7.86 -14.24
N ALA A 269 5.79 -7.37 -15.10
CA ALA A 269 5.92 -5.95 -15.42
C ALA A 269 4.61 -5.32 -15.89
N TYR A 270 3.55 -6.13 -16.07
CA TYR A 270 2.33 -5.74 -16.75
C TYR A 270 1.14 -6.57 -16.26
N GLY A 271 0.67 -6.30 -15.04
CA GLY A 271 -0.69 -6.65 -14.66
C GLY A 271 -1.69 -5.97 -15.62
N LYS A 272 -2.94 -6.41 -15.65
CA LYS A 272 -3.99 -5.68 -16.36
C LYS A 272 -4.05 -4.25 -15.81
N PRO A 273 -4.30 -3.23 -16.65
CA PRO A 273 -4.52 -1.88 -16.17
C PRO A 273 -5.58 -1.87 -15.05
N TYR A 274 -5.28 -1.18 -13.95
CA TYR A 274 -6.25 -0.98 -12.88
C TYR A 274 -6.67 0.50 -12.86
N PRO A 275 -7.98 0.83 -12.77
CA PRO A 275 -8.47 2.21 -12.90
C PRO A 275 -8.27 3.01 -11.60
N PHE A 276 -7.02 3.20 -11.16
CA PHE A 276 -6.69 3.94 -9.93
C PHE A 276 -7.19 5.39 -9.95
N ALA A 277 -7.15 6.07 -11.08
CA ALA A 277 -7.67 7.42 -11.19
C ALA A 277 -9.17 7.49 -10.85
N GLU A 278 -9.96 6.52 -11.32
CA GLU A 278 -11.37 6.40 -10.97
C GLU A 278 -11.55 6.05 -9.49
N LEU A 279 -10.78 5.09 -8.95
CA LEU A 279 -10.83 4.71 -7.54
C LEU A 279 -10.56 5.93 -6.64
N PHE A 280 -9.52 6.70 -6.94
CA PHE A 280 -9.16 7.89 -6.16
C PHE A 280 -10.23 8.98 -6.24
N ALA A 281 -10.84 9.18 -7.42
CA ALA A 281 -11.98 10.08 -7.57
C ALA A 281 -13.20 9.62 -6.75
N LEU A 282 -13.49 8.32 -6.73
CA LEU A 282 -14.56 7.74 -5.92
C LEU A 282 -14.28 7.85 -4.42
N LEU A 283 -13.04 7.67 -3.96
CA LEU A 283 -12.64 7.88 -2.57
C LEU A 283 -12.87 9.34 -2.16
N ARG A 284 -12.48 10.31 -2.98
CA ARG A 284 -12.74 11.74 -2.73
C ARG A 284 -14.24 12.03 -2.68
N ALA A 285 -14.99 11.57 -3.65
CA ALA A 285 -16.43 11.77 -3.72
C ALA A 285 -17.19 11.15 -2.54
N ALA A 286 -16.68 10.05 -2.00
CA ALA A 286 -17.20 9.40 -0.80
C ALA A 286 -16.81 10.11 0.52
N GLY A 287 -15.99 11.16 0.48
CA GLY A 287 -15.46 11.82 1.67
C GLY A 287 -14.51 10.93 2.48
N TYR A 288 -13.84 9.96 1.83
CA TYR A 288 -12.89 9.10 2.51
C TYR A 288 -11.70 9.93 3.01
N ASN A 289 -11.43 9.89 4.31
CA ASN A 289 -10.44 10.74 4.97
C ASN A 289 -9.42 9.93 5.81
N ARG A 290 -9.24 8.65 5.46
CA ARG A 290 -8.36 7.72 6.19
C ARG A 290 -7.08 7.46 5.41
N TYR A 291 -6.58 6.23 5.40
CA TYR A 291 -5.31 5.88 4.77
C TYR A 291 -5.51 5.04 3.51
N THR A 292 -4.68 5.30 2.52
CA THR A 292 -4.40 4.40 1.41
C THR A 292 -2.99 3.87 1.60
N LEU A 293 -2.86 2.58 1.86
CA LEU A 293 -1.60 1.95 2.23
C LEU A 293 -0.98 1.26 1.02
N ALA A 294 0.25 1.63 0.69
CA ALA A 294 1.03 0.98 -0.36
C ALA A 294 1.40 -0.44 0.06
N GLU A 295 0.83 -1.44 -0.60
CA GLU A 295 1.20 -2.84 -0.45
C GLU A 295 2.02 -3.25 -1.67
N VAL A 296 3.34 -3.19 -1.54
CA VAL A 296 4.25 -3.19 -2.68
C VAL A 296 5.40 -4.19 -2.52
N PRO A 297 6.00 -4.61 -3.66
CA PRO A 297 7.06 -5.58 -3.65
C PRO A 297 8.36 -5.07 -3.04
N GLU A 298 9.29 -5.98 -2.82
CA GLU A 298 10.67 -5.70 -2.45
C GLU A 298 11.37 -4.87 -3.54
N SER A 299 12.25 -3.97 -3.13
CA SER A 299 13.07 -3.14 -4.03
C SER A 299 14.50 -3.07 -3.53
N CYS A 300 15.46 -3.13 -4.45
CA CYS A 300 16.88 -2.91 -4.14
C CYS A 300 17.19 -1.44 -3.79
N GLU A 301 16.31 -0.50 -4.18
CA GLU A 301 16.42 0.93 -3.87
C GLU A 301 15.13 1.44 -3.18
N PRO A 302 14.82 0.95 -1.96
CA PRO A 302 13.51 1.16 -1.36
C PRO A 302 13.13 2.63 -1.17
N ILE A 303 14.06 3.50 -0.81
CA ILE A 303 13.79 4.93 -0.61
C ILE A 303 13.45 5.62 -1.94
N ARG A 304 14.17 5.30 -3.00
CA ARG A 304 13.86 5.80 -4.34
C ARG A 304 12.51 5.32 -4.83
N PHE A 305 12.23 4.04 -4.62
CA PHE A 305 10.95 3.44 -4.94
C PHE A 305 9.78 4.11 -4.17
N MET A 306 9.91 4.33 -2.87
CA MET A 306 8.89 4.99 -2.06
C MET A 306 8.63 6.43 -2.53
N ARG A 307 9.68 7.20 -2.86
CA ARG A 307 9.52 8.56 -3.42
C ARG A 307 8.80 8.55 -4.75
N TYR A 308 9.13 7.59 -5.62
CA TYR A 308 8.44 7.41 -6.89
C TYR A 308 6.97 7.05 -6.69
N TYR A 309 6.68 6.08 -5.81
CA TYR A 309 5.31 5.70 -5.47
C TYR A 309 4.51 6.89 -4.94
N ARG A 310 5.11 7.68 -4.06
CA ARG A 310 4.49 8.90 -3.55
C ARG A 310 4.15 9.89 -4.66
N ALA A 311 5.06 10.15 -5.59
CA ALA A 311 4.82 11.07 -6.70
C ALA A 311 3.64 10.63 -7.58
N LEU A 312 3.51 9.32 -7.86
CA LEU A 312 2.34 8.76 -8.55
C LEU A 312 1.07 8.93 -7.73
N TRP A 313 1.14 8.67 -6.44
CA TRP A 313 0.02 8.80 -5.53
C TRP A 313 -0.48 10.25 -5.48
N GLU A 314 0.41 11.23 -5.37
CA GLU A 314 0.08 12.65 -5.36
C GLU A 314 -0.66 13.09 -6.63
N GLN A 315 -0.23 12.60 -7.80
CA GLN A 315 -0.91 12.87 -9.07
C GLN A 315 -2.36 12.33 -9.11
N LEU A 316 -2.58 11.16 -8.51
CA LEU A 316 -3.91 10.53 -8.48
C LEU A 316 -4.80 11.11 -7.38
N ALA A 317 -4.20 11.57 -6.30
CA ALA A 317 -4.88 12.10 -5.13
C ALA A 317 -5.26 13.58 -5.25
N ALA A 318 -4.66 14.31 -6.19
CA ALA A 318 -4.94 15.72 -6.51
C ALA A 318 -6.33 15.92 -7.25
#